data_6091abc52b7f290f55d475c0d51203f9
#
_entry.id   6091abc52b7f290f55d475c0d51203f9
#
_cell.length_a   1.000
_cell.length_b   1.000
_cell.length_c   1.000
_cell.angle_alpha   90.00
_cell.angle_beta   90.00
_cell.angle_gamma   90.00
#
_symmetry.space_group_name_H-M   'P 1'
#
loop_
_entity.id
_entity.type
_entity.pdbx_description
1 polymer ?
#
loop_
_entity_poly.entity_id
_entity_poly.type
_entity_poly.pdbx_seq_one_letter_code
_entity_poly.pdbx_strand_id
1 'polypeptide(L)'
;AYRRQRQMCIRDRLESVGAENSWAPGPAWPYHNTVLPFTRWLAGPADYTPLNFRKFCPPSVTFTHQLASIYTFTSPMLIFAADMEDMLSCPGRMFIEEVPVVWDETKVLPESRIGKLAALVRRSGDTWYLSVLNGETPYKGKLQTDFLPKGTYRMTIASDEGSNYKKIVISNRKIKSGKTLQLDLLPGGGYLAKIEKI
;
A
#
# COMPACT_ATOMS: atom_id res chain seq x y z
N ALA A 1 -17.41 -25.23 13.98
CA ALA A 1 -17.22 -23.97 13.24
C ALA A 1 -15.86 -23.33 13.55
N TYR A 2 -15.51 -23.18 14.80
CA TYR A 2 -14.24 -22.54 15.24
C TYR A 2 -12.97 -23.26 14.73
N ARG A 3 -12.96 -24.58 14.65
CA ARG A 3 -11.84 -25.38 14.16
C ARG A 3 -11.64 -25.27 12.63
N ARG A 4 -12.74 -25.17 11.87
CA ARG A 4 -12.67 -25.01 10.40
C ARG A 4 -12.18 -23.61 10.01
N GLN A 5 -12.60 -22.59 10.75
CA GLN A 5 -12.18 -21.21 10.51
C GLN A 5 -10.68 -21.02 10.84
N ARG A 6 -10.21 -21.63 11.96
CA ARG A 6 -8.77 -21.67 12.29
C ARG A 6 -7.94 -22.42 11.25
N GLN A 7 -8.44 -23.54 10.72
CA GLN A 7 -7.75 -24.27 9.66
C GLN A 7 -7.70 -23.51 8.35
N MET A 8 -8.74 -22.78 7.98
CA MET A 8 -8.71 -21.89 6.80
C MET A 8 -7.70 -20.74 6.98
N CYS A 9 -7.70 -20.07 8.13
CA CYS A 9 -6.75 -18.97 8.38
C CYS A 9 -5.29 -19.44 8.44
N ILE A 10 -5.03 -20.60 9.01
CA ILE A 10 -3.66 -21.15 9.14
C ILE A 10 -3.19 -21.81 7.82
N ARG A 11 -4.10 -22.43 7.09
CA ARG A 11 -3.74 -23.20 5.89
C ARG A 11 -3.64 -22.34 4.63
N ASP A 12 -4.53 -21.38 4.47
CA ASP A 12 -4.65 -20.59 3.24
C ASP A 12 -4.06 -19.18 3.38
N ARG A 13 -3.86 -18.71 4.62
CA ARG A 13 -3.27 -17.40 4.94
C ARG A 13 -2.45 -17.48 6.21
N LEU A 14 -1.31 -16.82 6.21
CA LEU A 14 -0.55 -16.59 7.42
C LEU A 14 -1.17 -15.43 8.18
N GLU A 15 -1.50 -15.64 9.45
CA GLU A 15 -1.92 -14.54 10.32
C GLU A 15 -0.82 -13.49 10.41
N SER A 16 -1.16 -12.26 10.22
CA SER A 16 -0.29 -11.12 10.46
C SER A 16 -0.99 -10.09 11.34
N VAL A 17 -0.19 -9.23 11.92
CA VAL A 17 -0.70 -8.17 12.78
C VAL A 17 -1.34 -7.10 11.89
N GLY A 18 -2.65 -7.04 11.89
CA GLY A 18 -3.43 -6.06 11.15
C GLY A 18 -3.66 -4.76 11.92
N ALA A 19 -4.45 -3.87 11.32
CA ALA A 19 -4.77 -2.58 11.91
C ALA A 19 -5.55 -2.68 13.23
N GLU A 20 -6.28 -3.77 13.45
CA GLU A 20 -7.00 -4.05 14.70
C GLU A 20 -6.08 -4.18 15.91
N ASN A 21 -4.85 -4.57 15.72
CA ASN A 21 -3.86 -4.64 16.79
C ASN A 21 -3.20 -3.29 17.11
N SER A 22 -3.53 -2.25 16.35
CA SER A 22 -3.04 -0.88 16.59
C SER A 22 -3.58 -0.25 17.87
N TRP A 23 -4.53 -0.90 18.53
CA TRP A 23 -5.10 -0.44 19.82
C TRP A 23 -4.21 -0.76 21.02
N ALA A 24 -3.31 -1.71 20.88
CA ALA A 24 -2.29 -1.93 21.90
C ALA A 24 -1.14 -0.91 21.73
N PRO A 25 -0.48 -0.48 22.80
CA PRO A 25 0.80 0.21 22.69
C PRO A 25 1.77 -0.77 22.01
N GLY A 26 1.90 -0.65 20.74
CA GLY A 26 2.48 -1.66 19.88
C GLY A 26 3.57 -1.13 18.96
N PRO A 27 4.06 -1.97 18.06
CA PRO A 27 5.26 -1.75 17.28
C PRO A 27 5.15 -0.48 16.43
N ALA A 28 6.29 0.06 16.08
CA ALA A 28 6.43 1.11 15.10
C ALA A 28 5.84 0.63 13.75
N TRP A 29 4.60 0.98 13.48
CA TRP A 29 3.85 0.57 12.28
C TRP A 29 4.61 0.83 10.98
N PRO A 30 5.30 1.98 10.80
CA PRO A 30 6.06 2.23 9.60
C PRO A 30 7.15 1.18 9.36
N TYR A 31 7.88 0.82 10.44
CA TYR A 31 8.91 -0.22 10.37
C TYR A 31 8.27 -1.57 10.04
N HIS A 32 7.25 -1.98 10.79
CA HIS A 32 6.57 -3.25 10.60
C HIS A 32 6.05 -3.42 9.15
N ASN A 33 5.35 -2.40 8.63
CA ASN A 33 4.78 -2.42 7.28
C ASN A 33 5.84 -2.47 6.18
N THR A 34 7.05 -1.99 6.43
CA THR A 34 8.16 -2.07 5.48
C THR A 34 8.98 -3.35 5.61
N VAL A 35 8.72 -4.18 6.62
CA VAL A 35 9.31 -5.52 6.79
C VAL A 35 8.40 -6.62 6.24
N LEU A 36 7.10 -6.51 6.46
CA LEU A 36 6.12 -7.55 6.13
C LEU A 36 6.18 -8.06 4.68
N PRO A 37 6.26 -7.21 3.63
CA PRO A 37 6.28 -7.66 2.26
C PRO A 37 7.46 -8.59 1.93
N PHE A 38 8.57 -8.44 2.68
CA PHE A 38 9.82 -9.18 2.47
C PHE A 38 10.00 -10.36 3.41
N THR A 39 9.04 -10.63 4.27
CA THR A 39 9.08 -11.72 5.25
C THR A 39 7.80 -12.56 5.20
N ARG A 40 6.71 -12.07 5.75
CA ARG A 40 5.44 -12.83 5.84
C ARG A 40 4.83 -13.14 4.49
N TRP A 41 4.85 -12.18 3.56
CA TRP A 41 4.28 -12.35 2.21
C TRP A 41 5.14 -13.17 1.26
N LEU A 42 6.38 -13.49 1.61
CA LEU A 42 7.20 -14.44 0.83
C LEU A 42 6.66 -15.88 0.90
N ALA A 43 5.99 -16.23 1.98
CA ALA A 43 5.41 -17.58 2.15
C ALA A 43 4.00 -17.70 1.55
N GLY A 44 3.43 -16.61 1.04
CA GLY A 44 2.09 -16.58 0.46
C GLY A 44 1.21 -15.46 1.05
N PRO A 45 -0.08 -15.44 0.69
CA PRO A 45 -1.02 -14.47 1.21
C PRO A 45 -1.10 -14.50 2.73
N ALA A 46 -1.26 -13.33 3.33
CA ALA A 46 -1.39 -13.19 4.76
C ALA A 46 -2.64 -12.38 5.12
N ASP A 47 -3.12 -12.53 6.34
CA ASP A 47 -4.21 -11.73 6.87
C ASP A 47 -3.68 -10.38 7.38
N TYR A 48 -4.18 -9.30 6.81
CA TYR A 48 -3.86 -7.94 7.18
C TYR A 48 -5.12 -7.08 7.00
N THR A 49 -5.41 -6.24 7.99
CA THR A 49 -6.60 -5.39 8.00
C THR A 49 -6.20 -3.93 7.82
N PRO A 50 -6.08 -3.46 6.57
CA PRO A 50 -5.69 -2.08 6.26
C PRO A 50 -6.83 -1.08 6.47
N LEU A 51 -6.53 0.21 6.23
CA LEU A 51 -7.48 1.33 6.25
C LEU A 51 -8.06 1.62 7.63
N ASN A 52 -7.22 1.73 8.65
CA ASN A 52 -7.67 2.25 9.94
C ASN A 52 -7.63 3.78 9.93
N PHE A 53 -8.72 4.43 9.52
CA PHE A 53 -8.84 5.90 9.48
C PHE A 53 -9.39 6.50 10.79
N ARG A 54 -9.50 5.71 11.86
CA ARG A 54 -10.11 6.13 13.12
C ARG A 54 -9.35 7.28 13.79
N LYS A 55 -10.11 8.21 14.36
CA LYS A 55 -9.59 9.42 15.04
C LYS A 55 -8.73 9.13 16.27
N PHE A 56 -8.90 7.95 16.89
CA PHE A 56 -8.27 7.58 18.16
C PHE A 56 -6.91 6.92 18.03
N CYS A 57 -6.51 6.49 16.84
CA CYS A 57 -5.17 5.97 16.63
C CYS A 57 -4.21 7.13 16.39
N PRO A 58 -3.14 7.28 17.21
CA PRO A 58 -2.10 8.24 16.88
C PRO A 58 -1.55 7.88 15.50
N PRO A 59 -1.48 8.84 14.58
CA PRO A 59 -1.07 8.54 13.22
C PRO A 59 0.44 8.31 13.17
N SER A 60 0.86 7.06 13.38
CA SER A 60 2.24 6.64 13.09
C SER A 60 2.48 6.46 11.59
N VAL A 61 1.40 6.30 10.82
CA VAL A 61 1.41 6.21 9.36
C VAL A 61 0.37 7.15 8.77
N THR A 62 0.62 7.66 7.55
CA THR A 62 -0.32 8.53 6.86
C THR A 62 -1.52 7.74 6.31
N PHE A 63 -2.61 8.45 6.01
CA PHE A 63 -3.75 7.81 5.33
C PHE A 63 -3.37 7.31 3.93
N THR A 64 -2.43 7.97 3.24
CA THR A 64 -1.88 7.47 1.98
C THR A 64 -1.10 6.18 2.16
N HIS A 65 -0.33 6.04 3.25
CA HIS A 65 0.35 4.79 3.58
C HIS A 65 -0.65 3.65 3.76
N GLN A 66 -1.73 3.91 4.49
CA GLN A 66 -2.79 2.91 4.69
C GLN A 66 -3.49 2.54 3.37
N LEU A 67 -3.74 3.52 2.51
CA LEU A 67 -4.29 3.28 1.17
C LEU A 67 -3.31 2.46 0.30
N ALA A 68 -2.01 2.78 0.32
CA ALA A 68 -0.99 2.04 -0.42
C ALA A 68 -0.81 0.61 0.12
N SER A 69 -1.09 0.37 1.40
CA SER A 69 -0.96 -0.95 2.02
C SER A 69 -1.92 -1.99 1.43
N ILE A 70 -3.11 -1.60 0.95
CA ILE A 70 -4.02 -2.51 0.24
C ILE A 70 -3.43 -3.08 -1.06
N TYR A 71 -2.53 -2.35 -1.68
CA TYR A 71 -1.84 -2.77 -2.90
C TYR A 71 -0.50 -3.48 -2.62
N THR A 72 0.01 -3.30 -1.41
CA THR A 72 1.26 -3.94 -0.97
C THR A 72 0.98 -5.31 -0.34
N PHE A 73 -0.03 -5.41 0.50
CA PHE A 73 -0.39 -6.61 1.24
C PHE A 73 -1.52 -7.35 0.54
N THR A 74 -1.20 -8.42 -0.18
CA THR A 74 -2.22 -9.22 -0.85
C THR A 74 -2.88 -10.19 0.10
N SER A 75 -4.20 -10.24 0.04
CA SER A 75 -5.01 -11.27 0.67
C SER A 75 -6.11 -11.67 -0.29
N PRO A 76 -6.46 -12.97 -0.42
CA PRO A 76 -7.57 -13.39 -1.25
C PRO A 76 -8.92 -12.91 -0.69
N MET A 77 -8.96 -12.55 0.59
CA MET A 77 -10.11 -11.93 1.23
C MET A 77 -9.60 -10.73 2.06
N LEU A 78 -9.61 -9.56 1.43
CA LEU A 78 -9.15 -8.32 2.04
C LEU A 78 -10.27 -7.73 2.89
N ILE A 79 -9.99 -7.54 4.18
CA ILE A 79 -10.92 -6.95 5.15
C ILE A 79 -10.39 -5.58 5.52
N PHE A 80 -11.25 -4.56 5.46
CA PHE A 80 -10.89 -3.19 5.83
C PHE A 80 -11.29 -2.88 7.28
N ALA A 81 -10.44 -2.12 7.98
CA ALA A 81 -10.70 -1.67 9.35
C ALA A 81 -11.46 -0.33 9.43
N ALA A 82 -11.67 0.33 8.30
CA ALA A 82 -12.39 1.60 8.22
C ALA A 82 -13.90 1.41 8.34
N ASP A 83 -14.57 2.39 8.91
CA ASP A 83 -16.02 2.50 8.84
C ASP A 83 -16.46 2.86 7.40
N MET A 84 -17.67 2.48 7.00
CA MET A 84 -18.17 2.69 5.63
C MET A 84 -18.16 4.16 5.23
N GLU A 85 -18.55 5.03 6.14
CA GLU A 85 -18.59 6.49 5.93
C GLU A 85 -17.18 7.05 5.66
N ASP A 86 -16.18 6.56 6.38
CA ASP A 86 -14.79 6.98 6.18
C ASP A 86 -14.26 6.53 4.82
N MET A 87 -14.61 5.33 4.37
CA MET A 87 -14.23 4.82 3.04
C MET A 87 -14.91 5.61 1.92
N LEU A 88 -16.21 5.89 2.06
CA LEU A 88 -16.99 6.62 1.06
C LEU A 88 -16.56 8.08 0.93
N SER A 89 -16.12 8.70 2.03
CA SER A 89 -15.65 10.09 2.06
C SER A 89 -14.16 10.25 1.73
N CYS A 90 -13.42 9.13 1.61
CA CYS A 90 -11.99 9.14 1.33
C CYS A 90 -11.71 9.72 -0.08
N PRO A 91 -10.82 10.71 -0.23
CA PRO A 91 -10.41 11.20 -1.56
C PRO A 91 -9.83 10.10 -2.45
N GLY A 92 -9.23 9.08 -1.84
CA GLY A 92 -8.69 7.89 -2.52
C GLY A 92 -9.69 6.76 -2.73
N ARG A 93 -11.00 7.00 -2.59
CA ARG A 93 -12.08 5.99 -2.71
C ARG A 93 -11.96 5.12 -3.95
N MET A 94 -11.60 5.70 -5.10
CA MET A 94 -11.41 4.94 -6.33
C MET A 94 -10.41 3.79 -6.20
N PHE A 95 -9.34 3.99 -5.42
CA PHE A 95 -8.37 2.93 -5.17
C PHE A 95 -8.92 1.82 -4.26
N ILE A 96 -9.87 2.13 -3.38
CA ILE A 96 -10.53 1.14 -2.53
C ILE A 96 -11.49 0.29 -3.37
N GLU A 97 -12.26 0.92 -4.26
CA GLU A 97 -13.26 0.26 -5.09
C GLU A 97 -12.66 -0.58 -6.23
N GLU A 98 -11.51 -0.17 -6.75
CA GLU A 98 -10.89 -0.79 -7.94
C GLU A 98 -9.72 -1.72 -7.58
N VAL A 99 -9.46 -2.02 -6.30
CA VAL A 99 -8.33 -2.88 -5.92
C VAL A 99 -8.48 -4.28 -6.54
N PRO A 100 -7.51 -4.73 -7.34
CA PRO A 100 -7.57 -6.07 -7.91
C PRO A 100 -7.41 -7.16 -6.84
N VAL A 101 -8.16 -8.23 -6.96
CA VAL A 101 -8.04 -9.42 -6.09
C VAL A 101 -7.00 -10.42 -6.62
N VAL A 102 -6.70 -10.33 -7.92
CA VAL A 102 -5.71 -11.18 -8.60
C VAL A 102 -4.67 -10.32 -9.28
N TRP A 103 -3.43 -10.72 -9.12
CA TRP A 103 -2.26 -10.03 -9.68
C TRP A 103 -1.55 -10.94 -10.66
N ASP A 104 -1.34 -10.46 -11.90
CA ASP A 104 -0.60 -11.19 -12.93
C ASP A 104 0.90 -11.14 -12.70
N GLU A 105 1.38 -10.04 -12.13
CA GLU A 105 2.80 -9.81 -11.91
C GLU A 105 3.04 -8.97 -10.67
N THR A 106 4.09 -9.28 -9.93
CA THR A 106 4.59 -8.49 -8.79
C THR A 106 6.10 -8.32 -8.92
N LYS A 107 6.56 -7.07 -8.84
CA LYS A 107 7.99 -6.72 -8.83
C LYS A 107 8.31 -5.89 -7.59
N VAL A 108 9.40 -6.23 -6.93
CA VAL A 108 10.02 -5.38 -5.90
C VAL A 108 10.98 -4.45 -6.60
N LEU A 109 10.85 -3.14 -6.37
CA LEU A 109 11.76 -2.17 -6.99
C LEU A 109 13.11 -2.13 -6.26
N PRO A 110 14.22 -1.86 -6.99
CA PRO A 110 15.58 -1.87 -6.43
C PRO A 110 15.80 -0.90 -5.28
N GLU A 111 14.98 0.14 -5.18
CA GLU A 111 15.02 1.14 -4.12
C GLU A 111 14.49 0.62 -2.78
N SER A 112 13.82 -0.53 -2.78
CA SER A 112 13.28 -1.15 -1.57
C SER A 112 14.40 -1.52 -0.59
N ARG A 113 14.14 -1.25 0.71
CA ARG A 113 15.02 -1.61 1.82
C ARG A 113 14.20 -2.04 3.01
N ILE A 114 14.36 -3.28 3.42
CA ILE A 114 13.62 -3.87 4.55
C ILE A 114 13.72 -2.97 5.79
N GLY A 115 12.59 -2.67 6.40
CA GLY A 115 12.47 -1.80 7.56
C GLY A 115 12.55 -0.30 7.24
N LYS A 116 12.79 0.11 5.98
CA LYS A 116 12.93 1.52 5.59
C LYS A 116 11.97 1.93 4.48
N LEU A 117 11.92 1.17 3.39
CA LEU A 117 11.09 1.48 2.23
C LEU A 117 10.63 0.18 1.56
N ALA A 118 9.34 0.03 1.38
CA ALA A 118 8.78 -1.03 0.54
C ALA A 118 8.16 -0.39 -0.71
N ALA A 119 8.79 -0.58 -1.85
CA ALA A 119 8.34 -0.09 -3.14
C ALA A 119 8.06 -1.28 -4.06
N LEU A 120 6.78 -1.54 -4.32
CA LEU A 120 6.32 -2.65 -5.13
C LEU A 120 5.52 -2.17 -6.33
N VAL A 121 5.66 -2.89 -7.42
CA VAL A 121 4.86 -2.70 -8.62
C VAL A 121 4.10 -3.98 -8.90
N ARG A 122 2.82 -3.85 -9.18
CA ARG A 122 1.95 -4.96 -9.52
C ARG A 122 1.18 -4.68 -10.79
N ARG A 123 0.84 -5.72 -11.53
CA ARG A 123 0.02 -5.63 -12.73
C ARG A 123 -1.23 -6.50 -12.60
N SER A 124 -2.34 -5.96 -13.05
CA SER A 124 -3.58 -6.71 -13.26
C SER A 124 -4.15 -6.29 -14.62
N GLY A 125 -4.25 -7.24 -15.55
CA GLY A 125 -4.54 -6.92 -16.95
C GLY A 125 -3.50 -5.98 -17.55
N ASP A 126 -3.97 -4.89 -18.13
CA ASP A 126 -3.11 -3.84 -18.72
C ASP A 126 -2.76 -2.70 -17.75
N THR A 127 -3.26 -2.76 -16.52
CA THR A 127 -3.07 -1.71 -15.52
C THR A 127 -1.94 -2.07 -14.56
N TRP A 128 -1.05 -1.10 -14.35
CA TRP A 128 0.04 -1.19 -13.39
C TRP A 128 -0.30 -0.37 -12.15
N TYR A 129 0.15 -0.85 -11.01
CA TYR A 129 -0.02 -0.19 -9.70
C TYR A 129 1.32 -0.11 -9.01
N LEU A 130 1.75 1.10 -8.67
CA LEU A 130 2.94 1.35 -7.86
C LEU A 130 2.50 1.68 -6.45
N SER A 131 2.88 0.87 -5.47
CA SER A 131 2.67 1.11 -4.04
C SER A 131 4.00 1.32 -3.34
N VAL A 132 4.10 2.38 -2.54
CA VAL A 132 5.29 2.66 -1.75
C VAL A 132 4.87 2.93 -0.31
N LEU A 133 5.49 2.20 0.61
CA LEU A 133 5.35 2.38 2.06
C LEU A 133 6.69 2.85 2.60
N ASN A 134 6.69 3.97 3.31
CA ASN A 134 7.89 4.52 3.95
C ASN A 134 7.96 4.13 5.42
N GLY A 135 9.17 3.90 5.91
CA GLY A 135 9.47 3.60 7.30
C GLY A 135 9.43 4.83 8.21
N GLU A 136 10.18 4.78 9.30
CA GLU A 136 10.12 5.77 10.40
C GLU A 136 10.83 7.09 10.09
N THR A 137 11.64 7.16 9.04
CA THR A 137 12.40 8.35 8.66
C THR A 137 11.88 8.96 7.36
N PRO A 138 11.97 10.29 7.17
CA PRO A 138 11.60 10.91 5.90
C PRO A 138 12.40 10.30 4.75
N TYR A 139 11.78 10.12 3.61
CA TYR A 139 12.44 9.60 2.40
C TYR A 139 12.35 10.60 1.26
N LYS A 140 13.50 10.99 0.73
CA LYS A 140 13.64 11.75 -0.53
C LYS A 140 14.45 10.93 -1.51
N GLY A 141 13.84 10.56 -2.61
CA GLY A 141 14.49 9.68 -3.57
C GLY A 141 13.83 9.67 -4.94
N LYS A 142 14.35 8.80 -5.77
CA LYS A 142 13.91 8.64 -7.15
C LYS A 142 13.55 7.18 -7.40
N LEU A 143 12.43 6.95 -8.10
CA LEU A 143 12.06 5.65 -8.63
C LEU A 143 12.13 5.66 -10.15
N GLN A 144 12.68 4.62 -10.74
CA GLN A 144 12.66 4.45 -12.19
C GLN A 144 11.37 3.75 -12.64
N THR A 145 10.85 4.14 -13.81
CA THR A 145 9.65 3.50 -14.38
C THR A 145 9.98 2.51 -15.49
N ASP A 146 11.15 1.86 -15.40
CA ASP A 146 11.65 0.89 -16.40
C ASP A 146 10.83 -0.42 -16.40
N PHE A 147 10.03 -0.64 -15.36
CA PHE A 147 9.08 -1.74 -15.30
C PHE A 147 7.93 -1.60 -16.31
N LEU A 148 7.67 -0.38 -16.81
CA LEU A 148 6.63 -0.15 -17.79
C LEU A 148 7.13 -0.47 -19.21
N PRO A 149 6.38 -1.25 -20.02
CA PRO A 149 6.64 -1.40 -21.43
C PRO A 149 6.71 -0.04 -22.16
N LYS A 150 7.37 0.00 -23.30
CA LYS A 150 7.47 1.25 -24.10
C LYS A 150 6.07 1.83 -24.38
N GLY A 151 5.89 3.10 -24.04
CA GLY A 151 4.61 3.77 -24.24
C GLY A 151 4.45 5.04 -23.42
N THR A 152 3.29 5.65 -23.60
CA THR A 152 2.82 6.78 -22.81
C THR A 152 1.70 6.30 -21.89
N TYR A 153 1.70 6.78 -20.67
CA TYR A 153 0.80 6.34 -19.60
C TYR A 153 0.16 7.52 -18.90
N ARG A 154 -1.08 7.33 -18.47
CA ARG A 154 -1.74 8.18 -17.49
C ARG A 154 -1.48 7.60 -16.10
N MET A 155 -1.05 8.42 -15.17
CA MET A 155 -0.92 8.08 -13.77
C MET A 155 -1.95 8.84 -12.95
N THR A 156 -2.78 8.11 -12.22
CA THR A 156 -3.58 8.66 -11.12
C THR A 156 -2.85 8.35 -9.82
N ILE A 157 -2.55 9.38 -9.05
CA ILE A 157 -1.63 9.31 -7.91
C ILE A 157 -2.37 9.72 -6.65
N ALA A 158 -2.23 8.92 -5.58
CA ALA A 158 -2.53 9.31 -4.21
C ALA A 158 -1.20 9.54 -3.47
N SER A 159 -1.06 10.70 -2.86
CA SER A 159 0.14 11.10 -2.11
C SER A 159 -0.22 11.86 -0.84
N ASP A 160 0.76 11.97 0.06
CA ASP A 160 0.64 12.79 1.25
C ASP A 160 0.60 14.29 0.90
N GLU A 161 -0.02 15.10 1.75
CA GLU A 161 0.00 16.56 1.64
C GLU A 161 0.76 17.20 2.81
N GLY A 162 1.93 17.75 2.52
CA GLY A 162 2.76 18.43 3.52
C GLY A 162 2.98 17.55 4.75
N SER A 163 2.74 18.08 5.94
CA SER A 163 2.86 17.35 7.22
C SER A 163 1.54 16.78 7.74
N ASN A 164 0.46 16.82 6.95
CA ASN A 164 -0.85 16.36 7.39
C ASN A 164 -1.04 14.85 7.14
N TYR A 165 -0.87 14.06 8.18
CA TYR A 165 -1.00 12.60 8.13
C TYR A 165 -2.39 12.07 7.71
N LYS A 166 -3.44 12.90 7.84
CA LYS A 166 -4.83 12.51 7.53
C LYS A 166 -5.29 12.93 6.14
N LYS A 167 -4.46 13.64 5.39
CA LYS A 167 -4.87 14.18 4.09
C LYS A 167 -4.25 13.41 2.94
N ILE A 168 -5.10 12.96 2.04
CA ILE A 168 -4.73 12.33 0.78
C ILE A 168 -4.95 13.35 -0.33
N VAL A 169 -3.95 13.54 -1.18
CA VAL A 169 -4.06 14.35 -2.40
C VAL A 169 -4.10 13.42 -3.61
N ILE A 170 -5.12 13.59 -4.44
CA ILE A 170 -5.24 12.90 -5.72
C ILE A 170 -4.78 13.82 -6.84
N SER A 171 -3.88 13.34 -7.67
CA SER A 171 -3.38 14.07 -8.84
C SER A 171 -3.26 13.16 -10.05
N ASN A 172 -3.32 13.78 -11.25
CA ASN A 172 -3.18 13.05 -12.51
C ASN A 172 -2.04 13.64 -13.31
N ARG A 173 -1.23 12.77 -13.93
CA ARG A 173 -0.19 13.19 -14.86
C ARG A 173 0.04 12.17 -15.97
N LYS A 174 0.61 12.64 -17.08
CA LYS A 174 1.10 11.77 -18.16
C LYS A 174 2.59 11.51 -17.98
N ILE A 175 3.00 10.27 -18.16
CA ILE A 175 4.42 9.88 -18.16
C ILE A 175 4.75 9.00 -19.38
N LYS A 176 6.01 9.00 -19.76
CA LYS A 176 6.58 7.99 -20.68
C LYS A 176 7.32 6.93 -19.86
N SER A 177 7.33 5.68 -20.33
CA SER A 177 8.18 4.63 -19.75
C SER A 177 9.65 5.07 -19.65
N GLY A 178 10.38 4.60 -18.67
CA GLY A 178 11.78 4.96 -18.40
C GLY A 178 11.98 6.36 -17.81
N LYS A 179 10.91 7.02 -17.37
CA LYS A 179 11.02 8.30 -16.65
C LYS A 179 11.21 8.09 -15.16
N THR A 180 11.92 9.00 -14.53
CA THR A 180 12.17 9.03 -13.11
C THR A 180 11.03 9.72 -12.36
N LEU A 181 10.52 9.09 -11.32
CA LEU A 181 9.57 9.65 -10.38
C LEU A 181 10.34 10.19 -9.17
N GLN A 182 10.10 11.44 -8.81
CA GLN A 182 10.60 12.01 -7.57
C GLN A 182 9.63 11.67 -6.43
N LEU A 183 10.14 11.17 -5.34
CA LEU A 183 9.38 10.90 -4.11
C LEU A 183 9.90 11.76 -2.97
N ASP A 184 8.98 12.35 -2.23
CA ASP A 184 9.23 13.05 -0.97
C ASP A 184 8.16 12.55 0.01
N LEU A 185 8.56 11.64 0.91
CA LEU A 185 7.64 10.92 1.79
C LEU A 185 7.92 11.29 3.24
N LEU A 186 6.83 11.49 3.98
CA LEU A 186 6.87 11.68 5.44
C LEU A 186 7.36 10.40 6.15
N PRO A 187 7.80 10.48 7.41
CA PRO A 187 7.89 9.30 8.27
C PRO A 187 6.53 8.58 8.29
N GLY A 188 6.53 7.28 8.04
CA GLY A 188 5.26 6.54 7.88
C GLY A 188 4.41 7.00 6.71
N GLY A 189 4.98 7.71 5.75
CA GLY A 189 4.29 8.17 4.55
C GLY A 189 4.04 7.09 3.53
N GLY A 190 3.18 7.39 2.56
CA GLY A 190 2.83 6.48 1.48
C GLY A 190 2.74 7.16 0.12
N TYR A 191 2.80 6.34 -0.92
CA TYR A 191 2.55 6.76 -2.30
C TYR A 191 1.88 5.61 -3.05
N LEU A 192 0.82 5.93 -3.76
CA LEU A 192 0.10 4.96 -4.56
C LEU A 192 -0.18 5.55 -5.94
N ALA A 193 0.07 4.78 -7.00
CA ALA A 193 -0.26 5.22 -8.35
C ALA A 193 -0.88 4.08 -9.16
N LYS A 194 -2.00 4.37 -9.82
CA LYS A 194 -2.60 3.59 -10.89
C LYS A 194 -2.04 4.11 -12.21
N ILE A 195 -1.57 3.22 -13.09
CA ILE A 195 -0.84 3.56 -14.31
C ILE A 195 -1.46 2.81 -15.47
N GLU A 196 -2.08 3.53 -16.37
CA GLU A 196 -2.83 3.02 -17.52
C GLU A 196 -2.20 3.50 -18.83
N LYS A 197 -2.05 2.62 -19.80
CA LYS A 197 -1.52 2.95 -21.12
C LYS A 197 -2.53 3.81 -21.90
N ILE A 198 -2.04 4.84 -22.62
CA ILE A 198 -2.84 5.74 -23.47
C ILE A 198 -2.30 5.77 -24.89
#